data_fc8cce32437f06086f31688d9cfb0a01
#
_entry.id   fc8cce32437f06086f31688d9cfb0a01
#
_cell.length_a   1.000
_cell.length_b   1.000
_cell.length_c   1.000
_cell.angle_alpha   90.00
_cell.angle_beta   90.00
_cell.angle_gamma   90.00
#
_symmetry.space_group_name_H-M   'P 1'
#
loop_
_entity.id
_entity.type
_entity.pdbx_description
1 polymer ?
#
loop_
_entity_poly.entity_id
_entity_poly.type
_entity_poly.pdbx_seq_one_letter_code
_entity_poly.pdbx_strand_id
1 'polypeptide(L)'
;MYLVVGLGNPGRQYEATRHNMGFDTVDYLVEEYKVPQGGVKFNAMYGKTVIGGEKVILMKPLSFMNLSGGPVRDMVNYFKIDPETELIVIYDDIDLDPGQLRIRKQGSAG
;
A
#
# COMPACT_ATOMS: atom_id res chain seq x y z
N MET A 1 -5.95 14.28 2.49
CA MET A 1 -6.05 12.83 2.75
C MET A 1 -4.94 12.12 2.01
N TYR A 2 -4.25 11.21 2.69
CA TYR A 2 -3.16 10.46 2.08
C TYR A 2 -3.59 9.03 1.83
N LEU A 3 -3.14 8.47 0.70
CA LEU A 3 -3.30 7.05 0.42
C LEU A 3 -1.92 6.40 0.47
N VAL A 4 -1.75 5.46 1.39
CA VAL A 4 -0.51 4.70 1.55
C VAL A 4 -0.77 3.29 1.07
N VAL A 5 -0.06 2.88 0.03
CA VAL A 5 -0.25 1.59 -0.62
C VAL A 5 0.97 0.71 -0.36
N GLY A 6 0.75 -0.44 0.25
CA GLY A 6 1.79 -1.45 0.37
C GLY A 6 1.59 -2.51 -0.70
N LEU A 7 2.57 -2.69 -1.56
CA LEU A 7 2.52 -3.68 -2.62
C LEU A 7 3.15 -5.00 -2.15
N GLY A 8 2.61 -6.09 -2.66
CA GLY A 8 3.13 -7.42 -2.39
C GLY A 8 2.38 -8.44 -3.22
N ASN A 9 2.77 -9.69 -3.07
CA ASN A 9 2.05 -10.79 -3.71
C ASN A 9 1.23 -11.52 -2.65
N PRO A 10 -0.10 -11.56 -2.80
CA PRO A 10 -0.92 -12.25 -1.82
C PRO A 10 -0.69 -13.76 -1.88
N GLY A 11 -0.87 -14.43 -0.74
CA GLY A 11 -0.72 -15.86 -0.66
C GLY A 11 0.36 -16.26 0.33
N ARG A 12 0.17 -17.42 0.96
CA ARG A 12 1.07 -17.88 2.02
C ARG A 12 2.49 -18.08 1.55
N GLN A 13 2.68 -18.49 0.30
CA GLN A 13 4.01 -18.75 -0.24
C GLN A 13 4.86 -17.49 -0.35
N TYR A 14 4.25 -16.32 -0.27
CA TYR A 14 4.98 -15.06 -0.34
C TYR A 14 5.13 -14.39 1.01
N GLU A 15 4.54 -14.95 2.06
CA GLU A 15 4.66 -14.40 3.40
C GLU A 15 6.09 -14.44 3.85
N ALA A 16 6.77 -13.73 4.37
CA ALA A 16 8.16 -13.76 4.77
C ALA A 16 9.15 -13.65 3.62
N THR A 17 8.69 -13.31 2.42
CA THR A 17 9.61 -13.01 1.34
C THR A 17 9.80 -11.50 1.22
N ARG A 18 10.92 -11.09 0.62
CA ARG A 18 11.18 -9.66 0.44
C ARG A 18 10.18 -8.97 -0.51
N HIS A 19 9.45 -9.75 -1.31
CA HIS A 19 8.43 -9.19 -2.20
C HIS A 19 7.18 -8.71 -1.44
N ASN A 20 7.11 -8.96 -0.16
CA ASN A 20 5.97 -8.56 0.67
C ASN A 20 6.31 -7.48 1.68
N MET A 21 7.44 -6.82 1.55
CA MET A 21 7.82 -5.77 2.48
C MET A 21 6.80 -4.62 2.50
N GLY A 22 6.19 -4.31 1.35
CA GLY A 22 5.12 -3.31 1.31
C GLY A 22 3.93 -3.74 2.15
N PHE A 23 3.51 -5.00 2.02
CA PHE A 23 2.43 -5.54 2.85
C PHE A 23 2.80 -5.51 4.33
N ASP A 24 4.02 -5.93 4.65
CA ASP A 24 4.47 -5.96 6.04
C ASP A 24 4.50 -4.56 6.65
N THR A 25 4.90 -3.58 5.88
CA THR A 25 4.92 -2.18 6.34
C THR A 25 3.50 -1.69 6.63
N VAL A 26 2.56 -1.97 5.74
CA VAL A 26 1.16 -1.58 5.98
C VAL A 26 0.60 -2.32 7.19
N ASP A 27 0.89 -3.61 7.33
CA ASP A 27 0.43 -4.38 8.48
C ASP A 27 0.99 -3.82 9.79
N TYR A 28 2.25 -3.41 9.79
CA TYR A 28 2.85 -2.77 10.94
C TYR A 28 2.11 -1.47 11.30
N LEU A 29 1.80 -0.66 10.31
CA LEU A 29 1.08 0.59 10.55
C LEU A 29 -0.34 0.35 11.06
N VAL A 30 -1.00 -0.68 10.54
CA VAL A 30 -2.33 -1.06 11.01
C VAL A 30 -2.30 -1.41 12.50
N GLU A 31 -1.30 -2.17 12.93
CA GLU A 31 -1.16 -2.52 14.34
C GLU A 31 -0.76 -1.33 15.20
N GLU A 32 0.21 -0.54 14.74
CA GLU A 32 0.74 0.58 15.50
C GLU A 32 -0.32 1.64 15.76
N TYR A 33 -1.15 1.93 14.79
CA TYR A 33 -2.19 2.94 14.90
C TYR A 33 -3.57 2.35 15.17
N LYS A 34 -3.66 1.04 15.41
CA LYS A 34 -4.90 0.34 15.72
C LYS A 34 -6.01 0.67 14.73
N VAL A 35 -5.68 0.53 13.45
CA VAL A 35 -6.57 0.90 12.36
C VAL A 35 -7.71 -0.11 12.26
N PRO A 36 -8.98 0.33 12.28
CA PRO A 36 -10.08 -0.59 12.07
C PRO A 36 -10.04 -1.17 10.66
N GLN A 37 -10.41 -2.44 10.52
CA GLN A 37 -10.50 -3.02 9.19
C GLN A 37 -11.65 -2.37 8.44
N GLY A 38 -11.34 -1.74 7.31
CA GLY A 38 -12.34 -1.12 6.47
C GLY A 38 -12.99 -2.05 5.47
N GLY A 39 -12.44 -3.25 5.31
CA GLY A 39 -12.99 -4.23 4.39
C GLY A 39 -12.18 -4.34 3.12
N VAL A 40 -12.84 -4.82 2.07
CA VAL A 40 -12.23 -5.00 0.76
C VAL A 40 -12.97 -4.13 -0.25
N LYS A 41 -12.23 -3.36 -1.04
CA LYS A 41 -12.79 -2.53 -2.09
C LYS A 41 -11.78 -2.50 -3.24
N PHE A 42 -12.27 -2.63 -4.48
CA PHE A 42 -11.43 -2.62 -5.67
C PHE A 42 -10.33 -3.68 -5.61
N ASN A 43 -10.67 -4.86 -5.10
CA ASN A 43 -9.72 -5.97 -4.93
C ASN A 43 -8.52 -5.56 -4.07
N ALA A 44 -8.77 -4.81 -3.01
CA ALA A 44 -7.74 -4.39 -2.08
C ALA A 44 -8.32 -4.35 -0.66
N MET A 45 -7.51 -4.75 0.30
CA MET A 45 -7.83 -4.54 1.71
C MET A 45 -7.46 -3.10 2.06
N TYR A 46 -8.29 -2.44 2.85
CA TYR A 46 -8.00 -1.06 3.23
C TYR A 46 -8.54 -0.75 4.62
N GLY A 47 -7.99 0.28 5.22
CA GLY A 47 -8.47 0.84 6.48
C GLY A 47 -8.20 2.33 6.51
N LYS A 48 -9.01 3.05 7.27
CA LYS A 48 -8.87 4.51 7.40
C LYS A 48 -8.43 4.85 8.82
N THR A 49 -7.53 5.82 8.92
CA THR A 49 -7.06 6.28 10.23
C THR A 49 -6.64 7.75 10.13
N VAL A 50 -6.14 8.28 11.25
CA VAL A 50 -5.57 9.61 11.31
C VAL A 50 -4.17 9.47 11.88
N ILE A 51 -3.19 10.00 11.17
CA ILE A 51 -1.79 9.98 11.59
C ILE A 51 -1.27 11.42 11.51
N GLY A 52 -0.78 11.92 12.65
CA GLY A 52 -0.25 13.28 12.68
C GLY A 52 -1.27 14.35 12.33
N GLY A 53 -2.55 14.11 12.62
CA GLY A 53 -3.62 15.05 12.28
C GLY A 53 -4.13 14.94 10.85
N GLU A 54 -3.55 14.07 10.04
CA GLU A 54 -3.95 13.90 8.64
C GLU A 54 -4.73 12.60 8.46
N LYS A 55 -5.77 12.65 7.63
CA LYS A 55 -6.51 11.45 7.27
C LYS A 55 -5.66 10.59 6.35
N VAL A 56 -5.57 9.30 6.68
CA VAL A 56 -4.74 8.35 5.93
C VAL A 56 -5.55 7.10 5.64
N ILE A 57 -5.46 6.63 4.41
CA ILE A 57 -6.01 5.34 4.01
C ILE A 57 -4.82 4.40 3.80
N LEU A 58 -4.83 3.27 4.51
CA LEU A 58 -3.82 2.23 4.33
C LEU A 58 -4.42 1.15 3.44
N MET A 59 -3.70 0.76 2.40
CA MET A 59 -4.22 -0.13 1.37
C MET A 59 -3.23 -1.23 1.03
N LYS A 60 -3.74 -2.46 0.88
CA LYS A 60 -2.97 -3.60 0.37
C LYS A 60 -3.73 -4.20 -0.81
N PRO A 61 -3.30 -3.98 -2.05
CA PRO A 61 -3.93 -4.63 -3.19
C PRO A 61 -3.79 -6.15 -3.09
N LEU A 62 -4.86 -6.86 -3.41
CA LEU A 62 -4.87 -8.32 -3.35
C LEU A 62 -4.46 -8.96 -4.67
N SER A 63 -4.26 -8.17 -5.71
CA SER A 63 -3.70 -8.62 -6.98
C SER A 63 -2.20 -8.86 -6.82
N PHE A 64 -1.62 -9.69 -7.68
CA PHE A 64 -0.17 -9.79 -7.73
C PHE A 64 0.43 -8.44 -8.10
N MET A 65 1.71 -8.23 -7.73
CA MET A 65 2.35 -6.92 -7.87
C MET A 65 2.22 -6.32 -9.27
N ASN A 66 2.34 -7.15 -10.30
CA ASN A 66 2.26 -6.66 -11.67
C ASN A 66 0.85 -6.23 -12.09
N LEU A 67 -0.16 -6.50 -11.25
CA LEU A 67 -1.55 -6.13 -11.53
C LEU A 67 -2.09 -5.10 -10.54
N SER A 68 -1.23 -4.51 -9.72
CA SER A 68 -1.67 -3.61 -8.66
C SER A 68 -2.13 -2.25 -9.15
N GLY A 69 -1.79 -1.87 -10.37
CA GLY A 69 -2.13 -0.55 -10.89
C GLY A 69 -3.63 -0.27 -10.95
N GLY A 70 -4.43 -1.28 -11.31
CA GLY A 70 -5.88 -1.13 -11.37
C GLY A 70 -6.49 -0.78 -10.01
N PRO A 71 -6.27 -1.61 -8.98
CA PRO A 71 -6.78 -1.30 -7.64
C PRO A 71 -6.32 0.05 -7.11
N VAL A 72 -5.07 0.42 -7.32
CA VAL A 72 -4.55 1.70 -6.87
C VAL A 72 -5.26 2.85 -7.57
N ARG A 73 -5.40 2.76 -8.89
CA ARG A 73 -6.08 3.79 -9.66
C ARG A 73 -7.53 3.95 -9.21
N ASP A 74 -8.23 2.85 -9.00
CA ASP A 74 -9.62 2.88 -8.58
C ASP A 74 -9.77 3.53 -7.21
N MET A 75 -8.87 3.23 -6.28
CA MET A 75 -8.89 3.81 -4.95
C MET A 75 -8.58 5.32 -5.00
N VAL A 76 -7.60 5.71 -5.80
CA VAL A 76 -7.26 7.12 -6.01
C VAL A 76 -8.48 7.90 -6.50
N ASN A 77 -9.18 7.35 -7.49
CA ASN A 77 -10.36 8.01 -8.05
C ASN A 77 -11.53 8.04 -7.06
N TYR A 78 -11.73 6.97 -6.33
CA TYR A 78 -12.85 6.87 -5.40
C TYR A 78 -12.72 7.88 -4.25
N PHE A 79 -11.55 8.01 -3.68
CA PHE A 79 -11.30 8.93 -2.57
C PHE A 79 -10.80 10.29 -3.01
N LYS A 80 -10.70 10.53 -4.30
CA LYS A 80 -10.25 11.80 -4.87
C LYS A 80 -8.88 12.21 -4.34
N ILE A 81 -7.96 11.25 -4.38
CA ILE A 81 -6.58 11.46 -3.94
C ILE A 81 -5.82 12.18 -5.05
N ASP A 82 -5.00 13.15 -4.67
CA ASP A 82 -4.07 13.76 -5.61
C ASP A 82 -2.84 12.85 -5.73
N PRO A 83 -2.65 12.15 -6.86
CA PRO A 83 -1.54 11.19 -6.95
C PRO A 83 -0.16 11.82 -6.89
N GLU A 84 -0.05 13.11 -7.14
CA GLU A 84 1.25 13.77 -7.08
C GLU A 84 1.67 14.16 -5.67
N THR A 85 0.72 14.43 -4.78
CA THR A 85 1.03 14.95 -3.45
C THR A 85 0.50 14.09 -2.31
N GLU A 86 -0.45 13.20 -2.58
CA GLU A 86 -1.15 12.47 -1.54
C GLU A 86 -1.03 10.95 -1.65
N LEU A 87 -0.29 10.43 -2.63
CA LEU A 87 -0.14 9.00 -2.83
C LEU A 87 1.30 8.56 -2.49
N ILE A 88 1.40 7.57 -1.60
CA ILE A 88 2.69 6.96 -1.23
C ILE A 88 2.58 5.47 -1.52
N VAL A 89 3.49 4.96 -2.33
CA VAL A 89 3.53 3.53 -2.68
C VAL A 89 4.79 2.94 -2.07
N ILE A 90 4.62 1.86 -1.31
CA ILE A 90 5.69 1.18 -0.59
C ILE A 90 5.85 -0.23 -1.16
N TYR A 91 7.04 -0.54 -1.62
CA TYR A 91 7.35 -1.87 -2.15
C TYR A 91 8.84 -2.13 -2.05
N ASP A 92 9.23 -3.41 -2.05
CA ASP A 92 10.64 -3.73 -2.10
C ASP A 92 11.07 -3.86 -3.56
N ASP A 93 12.31 -3.47 -3.82
CA ASP A 93 12.89 -3.53 -5.15
C ASP A 93 13.72 -4.81 -5.24
N ILE A 94 13.37 -5.69 -6.17
CA ILE A 94 14.05 -6.99 -6.30
C ILE A 94 15.50 -6.84 -6.78
N ASP A 95 15.86 -5.69 -7.30
CA ASP A 95 17.22 -5.40 -7.73
C ASP A 95 18.10 -4.87 -6.60
N LEU A 96 17.52 -4.69 -5.40
CA LEU A 96 18.27 -4.26 -4.23
C LEU A 96 18.58 -5.45 -3.33
N ASP A 97 19.46 -5.23 -2.35
CA ASP A 97 19.76 -6.24 -1.36
C ASP A 97 18.51 -6.60 -0.55
N PRO A 98 18.43 -7.84 -0.04
CA PRO A 98 17.29 -8.23 0.79
C PRO A 98 17.08 -7.28 1.95
N GLY A 99 15.84 -6.94 2.20
CA GLY A 99 15.47 -6.05 3.29
C GLY A 99 15.45 -4.58 2.95
N GLN A 100 15.88 -4.20 1.77
CA GLN A 100 15.78 -2.81 1.36
C GLN A 100 14.39 -2.51 0.83
N LEU A 101 13.90 -1.32 1.16
CA LEU A 101 12.55 -0.88 0.86
C LEU A 101 12.62 0.37 0.00
N ARG A 102 11.72 0.44 -0.96
CA ARG A 102 11.61 1.62 -1.80
C ARG A 102 10.26 2.30 -1.59
N ILE A 103 10.29 3.61 -1.41
CA ILE A 103 9.10 4.43 -1.25
C ILE A 103 9.05 5.43 -2.39
N ARG A 104 7.93 5.50 -3.09
CA ARG A 104 7.79 6.41 -4.22
C ARG A 104 6.41 7.05 -4.25
N LYS A 105 6.37 8.28 -4.78
CA LYS A 105 5.12 8.91 -5.14
C LYS A 105 4.66 8.42 -6.50
N GLN A 106 3.36 8.48 -6.73
CA GLN A 106 2.75 7.97 -7.96
C GLN A 106 3.39 8.51 -9.21
N GLY A 107 3.64 9.79 -9.28
CA GLY A 107 4.17 10.42 -10.48
C GLY A 107 5.56 9.94 -10.89
N SER A 108 6.29 9.31 -9.98
CA SER A 108 7.65 8.82 -10.24
C SER A 108 7.73 7.30 -10.29
N ALA A 109 6.64 6.60 -10.01
CA ALA A 109 6.62 5.14 -10.07
C ALA A 109 6.48 4.70 -11.51
N GLY A 110 7.45 4.07 -12.02
CA GLY A 110 7.41 3.54 -13.37
C GLY A 110 6.48 2.37 -13.53
#